data_16c570440acbc47ef8eb34f5c1f38a2d
#
_entry.id   16c570440acbc47ef8eb34f5c1f38a2d
#
_cell.length_a   1.000
_cell.length_b   1.000
_cell.length_c   1.000
_cell.angle_alpha   90.00
_cell.angle_beta   90.00
_cell.angle_gamma   90.00
#
_symmetry.space_group_name_H-M   'P 1'
#
loop_
_entity.id
_entity.type
_entity.pdbx_description
1 polymer ?
#
loop_
_entity_poly.entity_id
_entity_poly.type
_entity_poly.pdbx_seq_one_letter_code
_entity_poly.pdbx_strand_id
1 'polypeptide(L)'
;MSGTTIPAFAPPDPAIVEADVARALAEDIGDGDATAALLPDRAGRARLLCKEPAVVCGRPWFDACHRALDPQVRIDWQVAEGQRVEAGTVLAVLHGRARALVTAERTSLNFMQTLSGTATATAAHVEAVRGTGTRILDTRKTLPGLRHAQKYAVRVGGGHNHRIGLFDAVMLKENHVRAFGSVAGAIRAARAARPELPLVVEVETLDELREALAEGCDRVLIDDFDPGMRREAVAIARGAPFAGRIPLEVSGGVEFDGLPAIADDGVDFVSIGGLTKHVRAIDMSLKLG
;
A
#
# COMPACT_ATOMS: atom_id res chain seq x y z
N MET A 1 30.03 -5.59 4.51
CA MET A 1 28.66 -5.87 4.06
C MET A 1 27.74 -5.49 5.22
N SER A 2 27.19 -4.28 5.25
CA SER A 2 26.25 -3.87 6.29
C SER A 2 24.91 -4.52 5.98
N GLY A 3 24.54 -5.54 6.77
CA GLY A 3 23.21 -6.11 6.70
C GLY A 3 22.16 -5.06 7.06
N THR A 4 21.47 -4.54 6.06
CA THR A 4 20.32 -3.69 6.26
C THR A 4 19.25 -4.56 6.94
N THR A 5 19.03 -4.34 8.23
CA THR A 5 17.95 -5.01 8.96
C THR A 5 16.64 -4.58 8.31
N ILE A 6 16.00 -5.49 7.57
CA ILE A 6 14.68 -5.25 6.99
C ILE A 6 13.70 -5.06 8.16
N PRO A 7 12.97 -3.94 8.24
CA PRO A 7 12.01 -3.74 9.31
C PRO A 7 11.01 -4.89 9.37
N ALA A 8 10.73 -5.41 10.55
CA ALA A 8 9.67 -6.40 10.73
C ALA A 8 8.32 -5.71 10.50
N PHE A 9 7.72 -5.91 9.34
CA PHE A 9 6.39 -5.39 9.03
C PHE A 9 5.34 -6.22 9.78
N ALA A 10 4.62 -5.61 10.71
CA ALA A 10 3.46 -6.24 11.30
C ALA A 10 2.39 -6.42 10.19
N PRO A 11 1.97 -7.66 9.89
CA PRO A 11 0.87 -7.90 8.96
C PRO A 11 -0.43 -7.31 9.52
N PRO A 12 -1.48 -7.18 8.71
CA PRO A 12 -2.82 -6.88 9.20
C PRO A 12 -3.28 -7.94 10.20
N ASP A 13 -4.36 -7.63 10.92
CA ASP A 13 -5.02 -8.59 11.80
C ASP A 13 -5.21 -9.93 11.07
N PRO A 14 -4.81 -11.06 11.67
CA PRO A 14 -5.00 -12.39 11.07
C PRO A 14 -6.42 -12.64 10.58
N ALA A 15 -7.44 -12.15 11.27
CA ALA A 15 -8.83 -12.27 10.85
C ALA A 15 -9.10 -11.62 9.48
N ILE A 16 -8.41 -10.53 9.14
CA ILE A 16 -8.51 -9.90 7.82
C ILE A 16 -7.89 -10.80 6.74
N VAL A 17 -6.71 -11.36 7.03
CA VAL A 17 -6.03 -12.29 6.10
C VAL A 17 -6.89 -13.53 5.85
N GLU A 18 -7.44 -14.12 6.91
CA GLU A 18 -8.31 -15.29 6.83
C GLU A 18 -9.58 -15.00 6.03
N ALA A 19 -10.22 -13.84 6.24
CA ALA A 19 -11.41 -13.44 5.49
C ALA A 19 -11.12 -13.23 4.00
N ASP A 20 -9.98 -12.61 3.66
CA ASP A 20 -9.55 -12.43 2.27
C ASP A 20 -9.31 -13.77 1.60
N VAL A 21 -8.57 -14.68 2.26
CA VAL A 21 -8.25 -16.02 1.77
C VAL A 21 -9.50 -16.88 1.61
N ALA A 22 -10.39 -16.90 2.61
CA ALA A 22 -11.63 -17.67 2.54
C ALA A 22 -12.49 -17.27 1.33
N ARG A 23 -12.61 -15.96 1.07
CA ARG A 23 -13.35 -15.43 -0.09
C ARG A 23 -12.71 -15.86 -1.41
N ALA A 24 -11.37 -15.75 -1.53
CA ALA A 24 -10.65 -16.07 -2.75
C ALA A 24 -10.62 -17.59 -3.03
N LEU A 25 -10.46 -18.44 -2.00
CA LEU A 25 -10.55 -19.87 -2.14
C LEU A 25 -11.96 -20.32 -2.50
N ALA A 26 -13.01 -19.69 -1.95
CA ALA A 26 -14.39 -20.00 -2.33
C ALA A 26 -14.68 -19.64 -3.79
N GLU A 27 -14.11 -18.55 -4.32
CA GLU A 27 -14.22 -18.16 -5.72
C GLU A 27 -13.58 -19.18 -6.66
N ASP A 28 -12.39 -19.70 -6.31
CA ASP A 28 -11.60 -20.57 -7.19
C ASP A 28 -12.02 -22.04 -7.11
N ILE A 29 -12.38 -22.53 -5.93
CA ILE A 29 -12.69 -23.94 -5.68
C ILE A 29 -14.17 -24.25 -5.96
N GLY A 30 -15.08 -23.33 -5.63
CA GLY A 30 -16.54 -23.58 -5.75
C GLY A 30 -16.96 -24.87 -5.04
N ASP A 31 -17.62 -25.75 -5.77
CA ASP A 31 -18.11 -27.06 -5.27
C ASP A 31 -16.99 -28.13 -5.23
N GLY A 32 -15.78 -27.85 -5.68
CA GLY A 32 -14.64 -28.76 -5.63
C GLY A 32 -13.64 -28.60 -6.77
N ASP A 33 -12.39 -29.03 -6.52
CA ASP A 33 -11.31 -29.03 -7.54
C ASP A 33 -11.36 -30.33 -8.37
N ALA A 34 -11.93 -30.24 -9.57
CA ALA A 34 -12.07 -31.37 -10.49
C ALA A 34 -10.71 -31.93 -10.96
N THR A 35 -9.68 -31.08 -11.06
CA THR A 35 -8.36 -31.45 -11.56
C THR A 35 -7.49 -32.09 -10.48
N ALA A 36 -7.47 -31.53 -9.27
CA ALA A 36 -6.68 -32.08 -8.17
C ALA A 36 -7.14 -33.50 -7.78
N ALA A 37 -8.41 -33.82 -7.97
CA ALA A 37 -8.94 -35.16 -7.74
C ALA A 37 -8.25 -36.25 -8.60
N LEU A 38 -7.66 -35.89 -9.75
CA LEU A 38 -6.92 -36.80 -10.62
C LEU A 38 -5.53 -37.15 -10.08
N LEU A 39 -4.99 -36.34 -9.17
CA LEU A 39 -3.68 -36.58 -8.59
C LEU A 39 -3.76 -37.65 -7.48
N PRO A 40 -2.71 -38.50 -7.32
CA PRO A 40 -2.59 -39.37 -6.17
C PRO A 40 -2.58 -38.55 -4.88
N ASP A 41 -3.33 -38.98 -3.86
CA ASP A 41 -3.28 -38.36 -2.52
C ASP A 41 -2.05 -38.82 -1.76
N ARG A 42 -0.93 -38.18 -2.02
CA ARG A 42 0.37 -38.48 -1.42
C ARG A 42 1.08 -37.21 -0.99
N ALA A 43 2.13 -37.37 -0.19
CA ALA A 43 3.06 -36.28 0.10
C ALA A 43 3.66 -35.74 -1.20
N GLY A 44 3.74 -34.43 -1.30
CA GLY A 44 4.31 -33.68 -2.40
C GLY A 44 5.28 -32.63 -1.91
N ARG A 45 6.12 -32.16 -2.82
CA ARG A 45 7.04 -31.05 -2.62
C ARG A 45 6.84 -30.05 -3.74
N ALA A 46 6.72 -28.75 -3.42
CA ALA A 46 6.63 -27.73 -4.43
C ALA A 46 7.67 -26.62 -4.19
N ARG A 47 8.04 -25.90 -5.25
CA ARG A 47 8.93 -24.74 -5.17
C ARG A 47 8.24 -23.51 -5.74
N LEU A 48 8.19 -22.45 -4.93
CA LEU A 48 7.75 -21.12 -5.36
C LEU A 48 8.93 -20.36 -5.97
N LEU A 49 8.79 -19.92 -7.21
CA LEU A 49 9.83 -19.26 -7.99
C LEU A 49 9.37 -17.87 -8.42
N CYS A 50 10.20 -16.83 -8.22
CA CYS A 50 10.04 -15.52 -8.81
C CYS A 50 10.71 -15.46 -10.17
N LYS A 51 10.03 -14.95 -11.20
CA LYS A 51 10.55 -14.96 -12.57
C LYS A 51 11.05 -13.60 -13.05
N GLU A 52 10.90 -12.57 -12.27
CA GLU A 52 11.38 -11.22 -12.54
C GLU A 52 11.86 -10.55 -11.25
N PRO A 53 12.66 -9.46 -11.32
CA PRO A 53 13.07 -8.72 -10.12
C PRO A 53 11.87 -8.14 -9.39
N ALA A 54 11.83 -8.29 -8.05
CA ALA A 54 10.70 -7.86 -7.25
C ALA A 54 11.06 -7.58 -5.77
N VAL A 55 10.16 -6.87 -5.08
CA VAL A 55 10.08 -6.85 -3.62
C VAL A 55 9.04 -7.88 -3.20
N VAL A 56 9.45 -8.89 -2.44
CA VAL A 56 8.57 -9.99 -2.01
C VAL A 56 7.57 -9.48 -0.99
N CYS A 57 6.27 -9.69 -1.27
CA CYS A 57 5.19 -9.30 -0.37
C CYS A 57 3.99 -10.25 -0.50
N GLY A 58 3.37 -10.58 0.62
CA GLY A 58 2.13 -11.38 0.64
C GLY A 58 2.27 -12.74 1.29
N ARG A 59 3.38 -13.03 1.97
CA ARG A 59 3.59 -14.30 2.70
C ARG A 59 2.43 -14.67 3.64
N PRO A 60 1.84 -13.73 4.41
CA PRO A 60 0.70 -14.09 5.28
C PRO A 60 -0.48 -14.69 4.53
N TRP A 61 -0.86 -14.13 3.37
CA TRP A 61 -1.95 -14.65 2.53
C TRP A 61 -1.58 -15.96 1.87
N PHE A 62 -0.34 -16.06 1.35
CA PHE A 62 0.17 -17.30 0.76
C PHE A 62 0.13 -18.46 1.76
N ASP A 63 0.66 -18.26 2.95
CA ASP A 63 0.67 -19.24 4.03
C ASP A 63 -0.75 -19.64 4.43
N ALA A 64 -1.65 -18.67 4.56
CA ALA A 64 -3.05 -18.91 4.94
C ALA A 64 -3.81 -19.73 3.87
N CYS A 65 -3.58 -19.48 2.57
CA CYS A 65 -4.18 -20.29 1.49
C CYS A 65 -3.78 -21.77 1.61
N HIS A 66 -2.50 -22.05 1.81
CA HIS A 66 -2.02 -23.43 1.91
C HIS A 66 -2.47 -24.11 3.21
N ARG A 67 -2.44 -23.38 4.36
CA ARG A 67 -2.88 -23.92 5.65
C ARG A 67 -4.39 -24.18 5.71
N ALA A 68 -5.20 -23.42 4.98
CA ALA A 68 -6.64 -23.64 4.90
C ALA A 68 -6.98 -25.00 4.26
N LEU A 69 -6.16 -25.50 3.32
CA LEU A 69 -6.36 -26.76 2.60
C LEU A 69 -5.55 -27.93 3.18
N ASP A 70 -4.42 -27.63 3.82
CA ASP A 70 -3.59 -28.62 4.51
C ASP A 70 -3.00 -27.99 5.79
N PRO A 71 -3.63 -28.20 6.95
CA PRO A 71 -3.12 -27.65 8.22
C PRO A 71 -1.71 -28.16 8.61
N GLN A 72 -1.26 -29.24 7.99
CA GLN A 72 0.08 -29.82 8.24
C GLN A 72 1.13 -29.38 7.23
N VAL A 73 0.78 -28.50 6.27
CA VAL A 73 1.73 -27.99 5.29
C VAL A 73 2.91 -27.31 5.98
N ARG A 74 4.12 -27.65 5.54
CA ARG A 74 5.35 -26.97 5.95
C ARG A 74 5.83 -26.08 4.80
N ILE A 75 6.03 -24.81 5.08
CA ILE A 75 6.49 -23.81 4.11
C ILE A 75 7.85 -23.27 4.59
N ASP A 76 8.90 -23.67 3.90
CA ASP A 76 10.29 -23.30 4.21
C ASP A 76 10.65 -22.06 3.35
N TRP A 77 10.42 -20.86 3.89
CA TRP A 77 10.76 -19.60 3.22
C TRP A 77 12.27 -19.41 3.13
N GLN A 78 12.75 -19.08 1.92
CA GLN A 78 14.17 -18.81 1.64
C GLN A 78 14.48 -17.31 1.63
N VAL A 79 13.44 -16.47 1.66
CA VAL A 79 13.50 -15.01 1.60
C VAL A 79 12.61 -14.39 2.66
N ALA A 80 12.96 -13.19 3.10
CA ALA A 80 12.15 -12.43 4.03
C ALA A 80 11.04 -11.64 3.31
N GLU A 81 9.96 -11.31 4.02
CA GLU A 81 8.99 -10.30 3.59
C GLU A 81 9.71 -8.96 3.40
N GLY A 82 9.45 -8.25 2.29
CA GLY A 82 10.12 -7.00 1.93
C GLY A 82 11.52 -7.17 1.31
N GLN A 83 12.02 -8.39 1.17
CA GLN A 83 13.31 -8.62 0.52
C GLN A 83 13.23 -8.36 -0.97
N ARG A 84 14.22 -7.65 -1.52
CA ARG A 84 14.42 -7.54 -2.97
C ARG A 84 15.04 -8.82 -3.49
N VAL A 85 14.53 -9.35 -4.60
CA VAL A 85 14.98 -10.59 -5.25
C VAL A 85 15.15 -10.38 -6.74
N GLU A 86 16.01 -11.18 -7.33
CA GLU A 86 16.23 -11.24 -8.77
C GLU A 86 15.39 -12.35 -9.42
N ALA A 87 15.29 -12.28 -10.76
CA ALA A 87 14.64 -13.32 -11.56
C ALA A 87 15.31 -14.69 -11.30
N GLY A 88 14.50 -15.75 -11.19
CA GLY A 88 14.99 -17.11 -10.93
C GLY A 88 15.18 -17.45 -9.43
N THR A 89 14.91 -16.50 -8.52
CA THR A 89 15.02 -16.75 -7.08
C THR A 89 13.94 -17.72 -6.60
N VAL A 90 14.33 -18.77 -5.88
CA VAL A 90 13.41 -19.65 -5.14
C VAL A 90 13.00 -18.92 -3.87
N LEU A 91 11.70 -18.60 -3.75
CA LEU A 91 11.16 -17.88 -2.60
C LEU A 91 10.83 -18.80 -1.42
N ALA A 92 10.28 -19.98 -1.71
CA ALA A 92 9.92 -20.96 -0.70
C ALA A 92 9.93 -22.39 -1.26
N VAL A 93 10.08 -23.35 -0.33
CA VAL A 93 9.87 -24.78 -0.58
C VAL A 93 8.72 -25.24 0.30
N LEU A 94 7.72 -25.89 -0.30
CA LEU A 94 6.53 -26.39 0.37
C LEU A 94 6.58 -27.91 0.45
N HIS A 95 6.14 -28.46 1.58
CA HIS A 95 5.93 -29.88 1.82
C HIS A 95 4.53 -30.07 2.38
N GLY A 96 3.69 -30.85 1.69
CA GLY A 96 2.31 -31.06 2.06
C GLY A 96 1.65 -32.13 1.19
N ARG A 97 0.34 -32.28 1.27
CA ARG A 97 -0.40 -33.18 0.39
C ARG A 97 -0.43 -32.61 -1.04
N ALA A 98 -0.06 -33.43 -2.03
CA ALA A 98 0.06 -32.99 -3.43
C ALA A 98 -1.22 -32.31 -3.95
N ARG A 99 -2.41 -32.87 -3.65
CA ARG A 99 -3.69 -32.29 -4.02
C ARG A 99 -3.87 -30.88 -3.43
N ALA A 100 -3.65 -30.73 -2.12
CA ALA A 100 -3.80 -29.46 -1.42
C ALA A 100 -2.83 -28.38 -1.97
N LEU A 101 -1.57 -28.77 -2.27
CA LEU A 101 -0.58 -27.86 -2.85
C LEU A 101 -1.05 -27.33 -4.21
N VAL A 102 -1.61 -28.18 -5.07
CA VAL A 102 -2.09 -27.79 -6.40
C VAL A 102 -3.38 -26.96 -6.31
N THR A 103 -4.31 -27.34 -5.46
CA THR A 103 -5.56 -26.59 -5.27
C THR A 103 -5.30 -25.19 -4.72
N ALA A 104 -4.33 -25.01 -3.80
CA ALA A 104 -3.98 -23.70 -3.26
C ALA A 104 -3.18 -22.84 -4.23
N GLU A 105 -2.55 -23.41 -5.27
CA GLU A 105 -1.56 -22.76 -6.12
C GLU A 105 -2.05 -21.44 -6.66
N ARG A 106 -3.16 -21.42 -7.40
CA ARG A 106 -3.59 -20.22 -8.11
C ARG A 106 -3.94 -19.09 -7.17
N THR A 107 -4.75 -19.36 -6.17
CA THR A 107 -5.17 -18.36 -5.20
C THR A 107 -3.99 -17.78 -4.42
N SER A 108 -3.08 -18.64 -3.95
CA SER A 108 -1.89 -18.20 -3.21
C SER A 108 -0.93 -17.38 -4.08
N LEU A 109 -0.72 -17.76 -5.34
CA LEU A 109 0.06 -17.00 -6.31
C LEU A 109 -0.59 -15.65 -6.61
N ASN A 110 -1.91 -15.58 -6.78
CA ASN A 110 -2.59 -14.32 -7.06
C ASN A 110 -2.35 -13.28 -5.96
N PHE A 111 -2.40 -13.67 -4.69
CA PHE A 111 -2.03 -12.78 -3.58
C PHE A 111 -0.56 -12.35 -3.65
N MET A 112 0.37 -13.30 -3.75
CA MET A 112 1.82 -12.99 -3.80
C MET A 112 2.18 -12.09 -4.97
N GLN A 113 1.68 -12.39 -6.16
CA GLN A 113 1.96 -11.65 -7.40
C GLN A 113 1.43 -10.22 -7.31
N THR A 114 0.18 -10.05 -6.85
CA THR A 114 -0.48 -8.74 -6.71
C THR A 114 0.20 -7.88 -5.65
N LEU A 115 0.46 -8.44 -4.47
CA LEU A 115 1.03 -7.70 -3.35
C LEU A 115 2.52 -7.38 -3.58
N SER A 116 3.28 -8.30 -4.17
CA SER A 116 4.65 -8.03 -4.60
C SER A 116 4.71 -6.96 -5.68
N GLY A 117 3.73 -6.92 -6.60
CA GLY A 117 3.59 -5.85 -7.59
C GLY A 117 3.43 -4.48 -6.95
N THR A 118 2.50 -4.36 -6.00
CA THR A 118 2.28 -3.12 -5.22
C THR A 118 3.54 -2.72 -4.43
N ALA A 119 4.19 -3.66 -3.74
CA ALA A 119 5.40 -3.40 -2.96
C ALA A 119 6.58 -2.97 -3.85
N THR A 120 6.76 -3.63 -5.01
CA THR A 120 7.82 -3.31 -5.99
C THR A 120 7.63 -1.91 -6.57
N ALA A 121 6.42 -1.57 -6.99
CA ALA A 121 6.09 -0.24 -7.48
C ALA A 121 6.34 0.82 -6.39
N THR A 122 5.88 0.57 -5.17
CA THR A 122 6.11 1.48 -4.03
C THR A 122 7.60 1.69 -3.76
N ALA A 123 8.38 0.60 -3.76
CA ALA A 123 9.82 0.69 -3.50
C ALA A 123 10.56 1.53 -4.56
N ALA A 124 10.13 1.48 -5.82
CA ALA A 124 10.66 2.35 -6.86
C ALA A 124 10.34 3.83 -6.60
N HIS A 125 9.11 4.15 -6.19
CA HIS A 125 8.71 5.52 -5.87
C HIS A 125 9.42 6.07 -4.63
N VAL A 126 9.61 5.25 -3.60
CA VAL A 126 10.39 5.62 -2.40
C VAL A 126 11.85 5.89 -2.74
N GLU A 127 12.42 5.08 -3.65
CA GLU A 127 13.80 5.29 -4.13
C GLU A 127 13.95 6.61 -4.89
N ALA A 128 12.95 6.96 -5.72
CA ALA A 128 12.97 8.19 -6.51
C ALA A 128 12.99 9.48 -5.67
N VAL A 129 12.52 9.43 -4.43
CA VAL A 129 12.54 10.57 -3.49
C VAL A 129 13.58 10.44 -2.37
N ARG A 130 14.50 9.48 -2.48
CA ARG A 130 15.50 9.22 -1.45
C ARG A 130 16.38 10.47 -1.21
N GLY A 131 16.57 10.80 0.06
CA GLY A 131 17.43 11.93 0.50
C GLY A 131 16.73 13.29 0.55
N THR A 132 15.47 13.41 0.10
CA THR A 132 14.73 14.68 0.12
C THR A 132 13.92 14.92 1.39
N GLY A 133 13.68 13.91 2.20
CA GLY A 133 12.76 13.97 3.36
C GLY A 133 11.28 13.76 3.01
N THR A 134 10.92 13.80 1.74
CA THR A 134 9.55 13.52 1.26
C THR A 134 9.18 12.05 1.44
N ARG A 135 7.95 11.79 1.86
CA ARG A 135 7.41 10.44 2.07
C ARG A 135 6.31 10.13 1.07
N ILE A 136 6.34 8.91 0.53
CA ILE A 136 5.32 8.41 -0.39
C ILE A 136 4.15 7.83 0.39
N LEU A 137 2.93 8.28 0.05
CA LEU A 137 1.68 7.78 0.61
C LEU A 137 0.86 7.02 -0.42
N ASP A 138 0.13 6.01 0.04
CA ASP A 138 -0.98 5.43 -0.70
C ASP A 138 -2.24 6.33 -0.65
N THR A 139 -3.33 5.82 -1.22
CA THR A 139 -4.65 6.45 -1.18
C THR A 139 -5.74 5.42 -0.89
N ARG A 140 -7.02 5.82 -0.98
CA ARG A 140 -8.17 4.91 -0.98
C ARG A 140 -8.52 4.34 -2.36
N LYS A 141 -7.74 4.66 -3.40
CA LYS A 141 -7.90 4.11 -4.77
C LYS A 141 -7.30 2.71 -4.84
N THR A 142 -7.88 1.75 -4.13
CA THR A 142 -7.42 0.35 -4.02
C THR A 142 -8.30 -0.59 -4.81
N LEU A 143 -7.83 -1.80 -5.09
CA LEU A 143 -8.69 -2.89 -5.56
C LEU A 143 -9.81 -3.14 -4.54
N PRO A 144 -11.06 -3.31 -4.98
CA PRO A 144 -12.16 -3.61 -4.09
C PRO A 144 -11.88 -4.86 -3.25
N GLY A 145 -12.16 -4.77 -1.94
CA GLY A 145 -11.96 -5.90 -1.01
C GLY A 145 -10.51 -6.13 -0.56
N LEU A 146 -9.48 -5.57 -1.24
CA LEU A 146 -8.07 -5.82 -0.93
C LEU A 146 -7.34 -4.61 -0.31
N ARG A 147 -8.07 -3.63 0.23
CA ARG A 147 -7.45 -2.40 0.74
C ARG A 147 -6.41 -2.65 1.85
N HIS A 148 -6.73 -3.48 2.81
CA HIS A 148 -5.79 -3.80 3.90
C HIS A 148 -4.53 -4.49 3.37
N ALA A 149 -4.68 -5.44 2.44
CA ALA A 149 -3.57 -6.15 1.82
C ALA A 149 -2.68 -5.20 1.00
N GLN A 150 -3.28 -4.33 0.16
CA GLN A 150 -2.50 -3.39 -0.63
C GLN A 150 -1.82 -2.31 0.21
N LYS A 151 -2.49 -1.79 1.25
CA LYS A 151 -1.86 -0.85 2.17
C LYS A 151 -0.72 -1.49 2.99
N TYR A 152 -0.84 -2.76 3.33
CA TYR A 152 0.27 -3.53 3.87
C TYR A 152 1.43 -3.60 2.87
N ALA A 153 1.17 -3.92 1.60
CA ALA A 153 2.19 -3.99 0.56
C ALA A 153 2.90 -2.63 0.32
N VAL A 154 2.19 -1.52 0.43
CA VAL A 154 2.80 -0.18 0.39
C VAL A 154 3.82 0.00 1.53
N ARG A 155 3.48 -0.41 2.77
CA ARG A 155 4.45 -0.36 3.88
C ARG A 155 5.65 -1.27 3.65
N VAL A 156 5.43 -2.47 3.13
CA VAL A 156 6.51 -3.42 2.76
C VAL A 156 7.44 -2.82 1.71
N GLY A 157 6.90 -2.05 0.76
CA GLY A 157 7.69 -1.30 -0.23
C GLY A 157 8.40 -0.06 0.31
N GLY A 158 8.24 0.27 1.62
CA GLY A 158 8.87 1.44 2.26
C GLY A 158 8.03 2.71 2.20
N GLY A 159 6.82 2.66 1.65
CA GLY A 159 5.86 3.76 1.68
C GLY A 159 5.10 3.85 3.00
N HIS A 160 4.20 4.82 3.09
CA HIS A 160 3.35 5.06 4.24
C HIS A 160 1.88 5.00 3.85
N ASN A 161 1.01 4.75 4.82
CA ASN A 161 -0.42 4.73 4.56
C ASN A 161 -1.04 6.11 4.81
N HIS A 162 -1.86 6.57 3.88
CA HIS A 162 -2.91 7.54 4.13
C HIS A 162 -4.07 6.83 4.87
N ARG A 163 -5.12 7.56 5.27
CA ARG A 163 -6.28 6.97 5.96
C ARG A 163 -6.76 5.67 5.30
N ILE A 164 -7.16 4.73 6.14
CA ILE A 164 -7.66 3.43 5.70
C ILE A 164 -9.08 3.54 5.14
N GLY A 165 -9.93 4.31 5.82
CA GLY A 165 -11.33 4.43 5.46
C GLY A 165 -11.89 5.85 5.64
N LEU A 166 -13.19 5.91 5.91
CA LEU A 166 -13.88 7.16 6.24
C LEU A 166 -13.95 7.39 7.76
N PHE A 167 -13.45 6.45 8.54
CA PHE A 167 -13.61 6.36 9.98
C PHE A 167 -12.36 6.78 10.77
N ASP A 168 -11.18 6.80 10.15
CA ASP A 168 -9.89 6.97 10.82
C ASP A 168 -9.21 8.33 10.58
N ALA A 169 -9.78 9.19 9.72
CA ALA A 169 -9.41 10.59 9.58
C ALA A 169 -10.49 11.39 8.85
N VAL A 170 -10.70 12.63 9.27
CA VAL A 170 -11.51 13.60 8.53
C VAL A 170 -10.69 14.16 7.37
N MET A 171 -11.29 14.23 6.18
CA MET A 171 -10.70 14.90 5.02
C MET A 171 -11.72 15.86 4.45
N LEU A 172 -11.44 17.15 4.61
CA LEU A 172 -12.24 18.23 4.01
C LEU A 172 -11.81 18.38 2.56
N LYS A 173 -12.80 18.51 1.68
CA LYS A 173 -12.66 18.70 0.25
C LYS A 173 -13.50 19.89 -0.19
N GLU A 174 -13.33 20.34 -1.44
CA GLU A 174 -14.07 21.45 -2.05
C GLU A 174 -15.56 21.51 -1.65
N ASN A 175 -16.27 20.35 -1.72
CA ASN A 175 -17.69 20.29 -1.40
C ASN A 175 -18.01 20.58 0.08
N HIS A 176 -17.09 20.23 0.99
CA HIS A 176 -17.22 20.56 2.41
C HIS A 176 -16.97 22.06 2.63
N VAL A 177 -15.93 22.61 1.99
CA VAL A 177 -15.61 24.04 2.06
C VAL A 177 -16.80 24.88 1.55
N ARG A 178 -17.38 24.50 0.42
CA ARG A 178 -18.58 25.16 -0.13
C ARG A 178 -19.77 25.12 0.83
N ALA A 179 -20.00 23.97 1.49
CA ALA A 179 -21.11 23.79 2.42
C ALA A 179 -21.00 24.68 3.67
N PHE A 180 -19.76 24.97 4.14
CA PHE A 180 -19.50 25.81 5.31
C PHE A 180 -19.11 27.26 4.96
N GLY A 181 -19.03 27.60 3.66
CA GLY A 181 -18.74 28.92 3.15
C GLY A 181 -17.28 29.37 3.20
N SER A 182 -16.39 28.63 3.92
CA SER A 182 -14.96 28.91 3.97
C SER A 182 -14.19 27.67 4.48
N VAL A 183 -12.87 27.65 4.27
CA VAL A 183 -11.96 26.61 4.81
C VAL A 183 -11.97 26.66 6.33
N ALA A 184 -11.86 27.84 6.94
CA ALA A 184 -11.91 28.01 8.40
C ALA A 184 -13.23 27.53 8.99
N GLY A 185 -14.36 27.84 8.35
CA GLY A 185 -15.69 27.35 8.77
C GLY A 185 -15.76 25.82 8.77
N ALA A 186 -15.26 25.19 7.71
CA ALA A 186 -15.22 23.73 7.58
C ALA A 186 -14.29 23.08 8.64
N ILE A 187 -13.11 23.66 8.90
CA ILE A 187 -12.17 23.19 9.92
C ILE A 187 -12.81 23.24 11.32
N ARG A 188 -13.41 24.39 11.70
CA ARG A 188 -14.08 24.53 13.00
C ARG A 188 -15.20 23.51 13.18
N ALA A 189 -16.03 23.32 12.15
CA ALA A 189 -17.11 22.34 12.19
C ALA A 189 -16.59 20.90 12.32
N ALA A 190 -15.52 20.54 11.60
CA ALA A 190 -14.89 19.23 11.69
C ALA A 190 -14.29 18.97 13.09
N ARG A 191 -13.57 19.94 13.66
CA ARG A 191 -13.00 19.85 15.01
C ARG A 191 -14.07 19.75 16.10
N ALA A 192 -15.20 20.47 15.94
CA ALA A 192 -16.33 20.36 16.86
C ALA A 192 -17.02 18.98 16.80
N ALA A 193 -17.14 18.42 15.59
CA ALA A 193 -17.82 17.13 15.38
C ALA A 193 -16.95 15.91 15.71
N ARG A 194 -15.66 15.95 15.39
CA ARG A 194 -14.75 14.82 15.51
C ARG A 194 -13.34 15.27 16.00
N PRO A 195 -13.26 15.81 17.25
CA PRO A 195 -12.01 16.36 17.78
C PRO A 195 -10.88 15.30 17.94
N GLU A 196 -11.26 14.03 18.04
CA GLU A 196 -10.34 12.90 18.24
C GLU A 196 -9.66 12.42 16.95
N LEU A 197 -10.18 12.80 15.77
CA LEU A 197 -9.65 12.31 14.50
C LEU A 197 -8.66 13.30 13.87
N PRO A 198 -7.60 12.79 13.23
CA PRO A 198 -6.74 13.61 12.40
C PRO A 198 -7.54 14.33 11.30
N LEU A 199 -7.21 15.59 11.07
CA LEU A 199 -7.88 16.46 10.08
C LEU A 199 -6.94 16.81 8.93
N VAL A 200 -7.29 16.35 7.73
CA VAL A 200 -6.62 16.70 6.47
C VAL A 200 -7.53 17.68 5.71
N VAL A 201 -6.96 18.77 5.21
CA VAL A 201 -7.68 19.78 4.42
C VAL A 201 -7.10 19.83 3.02
N GLU A 202 -7.92 19.54 2.03
CA GLU A 202 -7.59 19.69 0.61
C GLU A 202 -7.85 21.13 0.19
N VAL A 203 -6.87 21.76 -0.47
CA VAL A 203 -6.92 23.15 -0.94
C VAL A 203 -6.50 23.21 -2.40
N GLU A 204 -7.15 24.12 -3.16
CA GLU A 204 -6.92 24.33 -4.59
C GLU A 204 -6.27 25.70 -4.88
N THR A 205 -6.14 26.57 -3.86
CA THR A 205 -5.56 27.90 -4.00
C THR A 205 -4.61 28.23 -2.84
N LEU A 206 -3.71 29.21 -3.08
CA LEU A 206 -2.79 29.70 -2.05
C LEU A 206 -3.53 30.45 -0.92
N ASP A 207 -4.68 31.05 -1.20
CA ASP A 207 -5.49 31.72 -0.19
C ASP A 207 -6.16 30.71 0.74
N GLU A 208 -6.72 29.63 0.20
CA GLU A 208 -7.22 28.50 0.99
C GLU A 208 -6.12 27.85 1.83
N LEU A 209 -4.89 27.72 1.28
CA LEU A 209 -3.74 27.25 2.04
C LEU A 209 -3.47 28.14 3.25
N ARG A 210 -3.41 29.48 3.06
CA ARG A 210 -3.20 30.44 4.17
C ARG A 210 -4.28 30.32 5.23
N GLU A 211 -5.53 30.17 4.81
CA GLU A 211 -6.68 30.00 5.72
C GLU A 211 -6.59 28.68 6.50
N ALA A 212 -6.25 27.55 5.84
CA ALA A 212 -6.07 26.25 6.47
C ALA A 212 -4.91 26.25 7.49
N LEU A 213 -3.79 26.89 7.14
CA LEU A 213 -2.62 27.01 8.03
C LEU A 213 -2.92 27.90 9.24
N ALA A 214 -3.68 28.98 9.06
CA ALA A 214 -4.05 29.90 10.14
C ALA A 214 -5.03 29.27 11.14
N GLU A 215 -6.06 28.57 10.65
CA GLU A 215 -7.08 27.94 11.49
C GLU A 215 -6.54 26.69 12.20
N GLY A 216 -5.63 25.93 11.55
CA GLY A 216 -4.96 24.76 12.13
C GLY A 216 -5.63 23.43 11.78
N CYS A 217 -4.87 22.57 11.09
CA CYS A 217 -5.23 21.20 10.79
C CYS A 217 -3.99 20.29 10.99
N ASP A 218 -4.15 19.00 10.81
CA ASP A 218 -3.01 18.06 11.01
C ASP A 218 -2.18 17.90 9.74
N ARG A 219 -2.77 18.22 8.57
CA ARG A 219 -2.10 18.20 7.26
C ARG A 219 -2.89 19.02 6.26
N VAL A 220 -2.19 19.73 5.36
CA VAL A 220 -2.80 20.33 4.17
C VAL A 220 -2.40 19.51 2.95
N LEU A 221 -3.39 19.12 2.16
CA LEU A 221 -3.23 18.52 0.85
C LEU A 221 -3.43 19.60 -0.21
N ILE A 222 -2.39 19.89 -0.97
CA ILE A 222 -2.42 20.79 -2.12
C ILE A 222 -2.73 19.96 -3.37
N ASP A 223 -3.87 20.24 -4.02
CA ASP A 223 -4.36 19.45 -5.15
C ASP A 223 -4.16 20.22 -6.46
N ASP A 224 -3.55 19.55 -7.45
CA ASP A 224 -3.29 20.07 -8.80
C ASP A 224 -2.51 21.42 -8.87
N PHE A 225 -1.68 21.74 -7.87
CA PHE A 225 -0.80 22.91 -7.91
C PHE A 225 0.31 22.74 -8.96
N ASP A 226 0.46 23.75 -9.82
CA ASP A 226 1.63 23.81 -10.71
C ASP A 226 2.96 23.96 -9.95
N PRO A 227 4.11 23.76 -10.59
CA PRO A 227 5.41 23.84 -9.90
C PRO A 227 5.69 25.21 -9.23
N GLY A 228 5.17 26.31 -9.78
CA GLY A 228 5.30 27.63 -9.19
C GLY A 228 4.49 27.76 -7.91
N MET A 229 3.22 27.38 -7.97
CA MET A 229 2.34 27.37 -6.82
C MET A 229 2.82 26.43 -5.70
N ARG A 230 3.38 25.26 -6.04
CA ARG A 230 3.94 24.35 -5.02
C ARG A 230 5.09 24.97 -4.25
N ARG A 231 6.05 25.59 -4.94
CA ARG A 231 7.16 26.27 -4.28
C ARG A 231 6.70 27.43 -3.41
N GLU A 232 5.70 28.22 -3.88
CA GLU A 232 5.11 29.27 -3.08
C GLU A 232 4.37 28.73 -1.86
N ALA A 233 3.63 27.63 -2.01
CA ALA A 233 2.96 26.94 -0.90
C ALA A 233 3.95 26.47 0.17
N VAL A 234 5.07 25.88 -0.23
CA VAL A 234 6.14 25.49 0.69
C VAL A 234 6.75 26.72 1.37
N ALA A 235 7.04 27.79 0.64
CA ALA A 235 7.57 29.04 1.22
C ALA A 235 6.61 29.65 2.25
N ILE A 236 5.30 29.68 1.98
CA ILE A 236 4.26 30.13 2.91
C ILE A 236 4.26 29.23 4.16
N ALA A 237 4.17 27.92 4.01
CA ALA A 237 4.06 27.00 5.13
C ALA A 237 5.32 26.97 6.03
N ARG A 238 6.51 27.15 5.45
CA ARG A 238 7.80 27.20 6.20
C ARG A 238 8.09 28.57 6.79
N GLY A 239 7.54 29.65 6.21
CA GLY A 239 7.72 31.01 6.66
C GLY A 239 6.96 31.34 7.94
N ALA A 240 7.23 32.55 8.51
CA ALA A 240 6.42 33.08 9.59
C ALA A 240 5.02 33.47 9.08
N PRO A 241 3.97 33.29 9.88
CA PRO A 241 3.96 32.82 11.28
C PRO A 241 3.86 31.29 11.44
N PHE A 242 3.82 30.53 10.35
CA PHE A 242 3.48 29.08 10.36
C PHE A 242 4.67 28.20 10.75
N ALA A 243 5.88 28.55 10.29
CA ALA A 243 7.16 27.92 10.66
C ALA A 243 7.21 26.38 10.49
N GLY A 244 6.54 25.85 9.46
CA GLY A 244 6.54 24.43 9.12
C GLY A 244 5.81 23.51 10.12
N ARG A 245 4.92 24.05 10.94
CA ARG A 245 4.18 23.26 11.94
C ARG A 245 3.18 22.29 11.35
N ILE A 246 2.62 22.61 10.19
CA ILE A 246 1.63 21.78 9.49
C ILE A 246 2.28 21.23 8.23
N PRO A 247 2.36 19.88 8.08
CA PRO A 247 2.95 19.27 6.91
C PRO A 247 2.10 19.45 5.65
N LEU A 248 2.78 19.54 4.50
CA LEU A 248 2.17 19.63 3.18
C LEU A 248 2.20 18.27 2.46
N GLU A 249 1.07 17.90 1.88
CA GLU A 249 0.91 16.75 1.01
C GLU A 249 0.59 17.21 -0.40
N VAL A 250 1.29 16.68 -1.42
CA VAL A 250 0.95 16.87 -2.84
C VAL A 250 0.09 15.72 -3.32
N SER A 251 -0.98 16.06 -4.03
CA SER A 251 -1.87 15.12 -4.75
C SER A 251 -2.21 15.69 -6.14
N GLY A 252 -2.97 14.90 -6.94
CA GLY A 252 -3.33 15.29 -8.32
C GLY A 252 -2.26 14.90 -9.34
N GLY A 253 -2.62 14.11 -10.35
CA GLY A 253 -1.82 13.85 -11.56
C GLY A 253 -0.35 13.47 -11.40
N VAL A 254 0.10 12.99 -10.22
CA VAL A 254 1.52 12.73 -9.95
C VAL A 254 2.01 11.54 -10.80
N GLU A 255 2.89 11.84 -11.74
CA GLU A 255 3.61 10.86 -12.57
C GLU A 255 4.96 10.48 -11.94
N PHE A 256 5.43 9.26 -12.21
CA PHE A 256 6.68 8.73 -11.64
C PHE A 256 7.89 9.65 -11.96
N ASP A 257 8.02 10.07 -13.21
CA ASP A 257 9.14 10.88 -13.68
C ASP A 257 9.16 12.30 -13.07
N GLY A 258 8.00 12.79 -12.61
CA GLY A 258 7.88 14.09 -11.94
C GLY A 258 8.22 14.08 -10.44
N LEU A 259 8.34 12.89 -9.83
CA LEU A 259 8.53 12.76 -8.37
C LEU A 259 9.77 13.46 -7.82
N PRO A 260 10.97 13.35 -8.42
CA PRO A 260 12.15 14.03 -7.91
C PRO A 260 11.95 15.54 -7.83
N ALA A 261 11.37 16.15 -8.87
CA ALA A 261 11.12 17.59 -8.89
C ALA A 261 10.10 18.04 -7.83
N ILE A 262 9.06 17.22 -7.58
CA ILE A 262 8.08 17.50 -6.51
C ILE A 262 8.74 17.40 -5.14
N ALA A 263 9.59 16.41 -4.94
CA ALA A 263 10.30 16.21 -3.68
C ALA A 263 11.32 17.32 -3.41
N ASP A 264 12.02 17.80 -4.45
CA ASP A 264 12.96 18.91 -4.37
C ASP A 264 12.27 20.26 -4.04
N ASP A 265 10.99 20.41 -4.32
CA ASP A 265 10.19 21.56 -3.85
C ASP A 265 10.07 21.62 -2.31
N GLY A 266 10.40 20.53 -1.57
CA GLY A 266 10.46 20.48 -0.11
C GLY A 266 9.12 20.17 0.58
N VAL A 267 8.23 19.45 -0.09
CA VAL A 267 6.98 18.94 0.47
C VAL A 267 7.21 17.72 1.39
N ASP A 268 6.33 17.51 2.37
CA ASP A 268 6.51 16.43 3.35
C ASP A 268 5.99 15.09 2.82
N PHE A 269 4.92 15.11 2.01
CA PHE A 269 4.25 13.92 1.50
C PHE A 269 3.85 14.07 0.05
N VAL A 270 3.86 12.95 -0.66
CA VAL A 270 3.23 12.81 -1.99
C VAL A 270 2.33 11.59 -1.97
N SER A 271 1.03 11.79 -2.24
CA SER A 271 0.05 10.69 -2.30
C SER A 271 -0.18 10.23 -3.73
N ILE A 272 -0.05 8.91 -3.96
CA ILE A 272 -0.04 8.31 -5.28
C ILE A 272 -1.06 7.19 -5.37
N GLY A 273 -2.17 7.46 -6.04
CA GLY A 273 -3.21 6.44 -6.27
C GLY A 273 -2.76 5.31 -7.21
N GLY A 274 -1.79 5.58 -8.07
CA GLY A 274 -1.22 4.62 -9.02
C GLY A 274 -0.64 3.38 -8.36
N LEU A 275 -0.08 3.51 -7.14
CA LEU A 275 0.53 2.40 -6.38
C LEU A 275 -0.43 1.22 -6.16
N THR A 276 -1.71 1.53 -5.98
CA THR A 276 -2.73 0.54 -5.60
C THR A 276 -3.83 0.33 -6.64
N LYS A 277 -4.05 1.27 -7.57
CA LYS A 277 -5.06 1.11 -8.64
C LYS A 277 -4.49 0.56 -9.95
N HIS A 278 -3.19 0.78 -10.23
CA HIS A 278 -2.50 0.32 -11.45
C HIS A 278 -1.52 -0.81 -11.13
N VAL A 279 -2.05 -1.90 -10.57
CA VAL A 279 -1.22 -3.02 -10.15
C VAL A 279 -0.76 -3.83 -11.35
N ARG A 280 0.56 -3.91 -11.52
CA ARG A 280 1.20 -4.89 -12.38
C ARG A 280 1.69 -6.06 -11.51
N ALA A 281 1.03 -7.20 -11.62
CA ALA A 281 1.39 -8.39 -10.86
C ALA A 281 2.78 -8.91 -11.29
N ILE A 282 3.56 -9.41 -10.31
CA ILE A 282 4.87 -10.03 -10.55
C ILE A 282 4.69 -11.46 -11.07
N ASP A 283 5.45 -11.85 -12.09
CA ASP A 283 5.37 -13.23 -12.60
C ASP A 283 6.05 -14.21 -11.64
N MET A 284 5.27 -15.15 -11.12
CA MET A 284 5.71 -16.21 -10.22
C MET A 284 5.15 -17.56 -10.66
N SER A 285 5.76 -18.65 -10.25
CA SER A 285 5.23 -20.01 -10.46
C SER A 285 5.46 -20.90 -9.27
N LEU A 286 4.52 -21.81 -9.03
CA LEU A 286 4.68 -22.92 -8.10
C LEU A 286 4.88 -24.21 -8.93
N LYS A 287 5.94 -24.95 -8.66
CA LYS A 287 6.25 -26.20 -9.39
C LYS A 287 6.29 -27.35 -8.43
N LEU A 288 5.36 -28.30 -8.63
CA LEU A 288 5.40 -29.61 -7.95
C LEU A 288 6.60 -30.39 -8.48
N GLY A 289 7.37 -31.03 -7.56
CA GLY A 289 8.57 -31.81 -7.85
C GLY A 289 8.55 -33.21 -7.23
#